data_0204ca31db8e47e1b8f4b60b90890338
#
_entry.id   0204ca31db8e47e1b8f4b60b90890338
#
_cell.length_a   1.000
_cell.length_b   1.000
_cell.length_c   1.000
_cell.angle_alpha   90.00
_cell.angle_beta   90.00
_cell.angle_gamma   90.00
#
_symmetry.space_group_name_H-M   'P 1'
#
loop_
_entity.id
_entity.type
_entity.pdbx_description
1 polymer ?
#
loop_
_entity_poly.entity_id
_entity_poly.type
_entity_poly.pdbx_seq_one_letter_code
_entity_poly.pdbx_strand_id
1 'polypeptide(L)'
;MSESTQAGRYQATFAALKEKNQGAFVPFVTLGDPSPELSLKIVDCLVANGADALELGFPFSDPLADGPVIQGANLRSLAAGTTPTQCFEMLTLIRAKYPDLPIGLLLYANLVFANGIDSFYAKAQAAGVDSVLIADVPVEESAEFIASAKAHSVAPIFIAPPNADSDTLKLVSEKGEGYTYLLSRAGVTGTESKAGMPIGDILSRLKEFNGAPPLLGFGIAEPAQVKEAIQAGAAGAISGSAVVKIIEANKDNEVELLTQLGEFTRNMKAAT
;
A
#
# COMPACT_ATOMS: atom_id res chain seq x y z
N MET A 1 -3.24 -23.92 16.56
CA MET A 1 -2.75 -22.80 15.76
C MET A 1 -3.99 -22.04 15.34
N SER A 2 -4.24 -20.84 15.91
CA SER A 2 -5.40 -20.02 15.55
C SER A 2 -5.18 -19.50 14.14
N GLU A 3 -6.08 -19.82 13.22
CA GLU A 3 -6.14 -19.12 11.94
C GLU A 3 -6.36 -17.64 12.24
N SER A 4 -5.32 -16.81 12.02
CA SER A 4 -5.48 -15.37 12.06
C SER A 4 -6.40 -15.00 10.89
N THR A 5 -7.55 -14.41 11.20
CA THR A 5 -8.45 -13.87 10.17
C THR A 5 -7.68 -12.83 9.36
N GLN A 6 -7.99 -12.68 8.06
CA GLN A 6 -7.28 -11.78 7.15
C GLN A 6 -7.08 -10.36 7.73
N ALA A 7 -8.10 -9.74 8.30
CA ALA A 7 -8.01 -8.46 9.01
C ALA A 7 -7.05 -8.46 10.21
N GLY A 8 -6.78 -9.62 10.80
CA GLY A 8 -5.90 -9.76 11.97
C GLY A 8 -4.40 -9.58 11.69
N ARG A 9 -3.94 -9.72 10.43
CA ARG A 9 -2.51 -9.58 10.11
C ARG A 9 -1.98 -8.17 10.33
N TYR A 10 -2.71 -7.14 9.91
CA TYR A 10 -2.34 -5.75 10.22
C TYR A 10 -2.28 -5.51 11.72
N GLN A 11 -3.30 -5.96 12.46
CA GLN A 11 -3.34 -5.80 13.91
C GLN A 11 -2.15 -6.50 14.58
N ALA A 12 -1.84 -7.73 14.20
CA ALA A 12 -0.70 -8.47 14.72
C ALA A 12 0.63 -7.78 14.40
N THR A 13 0.80 -7.31 13.17
CA THR A 13 2.02 -6.61 12.73
C THR A 13 2.21 -5.30 13.50
N PHE A 14 1.20 -4.45 13.60
CA PHE A 14 1.32 -3.19 14.35
C PHE A 14 1.52 -3.41 15.84
N ALA A 15 0.91 -4.43 16.43
CA ALA A 15 1.15 -4.79 17.83
C ALA A 15 2.60 -5.21 18.06
N ALA A 16 3.14 -6.09 17.23
CA ALA A 16 4.53 -6.56 17.32
C ALA A 16 5.56 -5.43 17.10
N LEU A 17 5.26 -4.50 16.17
CA LEU A 17 6.12 -3.33 15.93
C LEU A 17 6.08 -2.35 17.11
N LYS A 18 4.91 -2.12 17.68
CA LYS A 18 4.75 -1.27 18.87
C LYS A 18 5.52 -1.80 20.06
N GLU A 19 5.54 -3.10 20.31
CA GLU A 19 6.34 -3.72 21.37
C GLU A 19 7.85 -3.47 21.20
N LYS A 20 8.30 -3.33 19.94
CA LYS A 20 9.70 -3.02 19.59
C LYS A 20 9.99 -1.52 19.51
N ASN A 21 9.01 -0.65 19.76
CA ASN A 21 9.06 0.80 19.51
C ASN A 21 9.47 1.13 18.07
N GLN A 22 8.95 0.40 17.09
CA GLN A 22 9.19 0.57 15.67
C GLN A 22 7.89 0.92 14.95
N GLY A 23 8.01 1.63 13.82
CA GLY A 23 6.95 1.79 12.86
C GLY A 23 7.02 0.75 11.75
N ALA A 24 5.99 0.71 10.89
CA ALA A 24 5.97 -0.13 9.70
C ALA A 24 6.66 0.57 8.52
N PHE A 25 7.43 -0.19 7.74
CA PHE A 25 7.84 0.20 6.40
C PHE A 25 7.06 -0.62 5.36
N VAL A 26 6.34 0.07 4.48
CA VAL A 26 5.46 -0.54 3.47
C VAL A 26 5.88 -0.06 2.07
N PRO A 27 6.60 -0.86 1.30
CA PRO A 27 6.87 -0.55 -0.10
C PRO A 27 5.64 -0.78 -0.97
N PHE A 28 5.44 0.11 -1.97
CA PHE A 28 4.49 -0.09 -3.05
C PHE A 28 5.21 -0.53 -4.32
N VAL A 29 4.64 -1.50 -5.02
CA VAL A 29 5.04 -1.91 -6.36
C VAL A 29 3.83 -2.26 -7.23
N THR A 30 3.93 -2.03 -8.54
CA THR A 30 2.96 -2.53 -9.51
C THR A 30 3.26 -4.00 -9.82
N LEU A 31 2.29 -4.88 -9.63
CA LEU A 31 2.44 -6.30 -9.98
C LEU A 31 2.74 -6.47 -11.46
N GLY A 32 3.70 -7.34 -11.75
CA GLY A 32 4.17 -7.60 -13.12
C GLY A 32 5.14 -6.57 -13.69
N ASP A 33 5.57 -5.56 -12.94
CA ASP A 33 6.60 -4.60 -13.35
C ASP A 33 8.01 -5.10 -12.92
N PRO A 34 8.99 -5.22 -13.80
CA PRO A 34 8.96 -5.06 -15.26
C PRO A 34 8.49 -6.34 -16.00
N SER A 35 8.43 -7.47 -15.33
CA SER A 35 7.82 -8.73 -15.78
C SER A 35 7.21 -9.49 -14.60
N PRO A 36 6.26 -10.41 -14.81
CA PRO A 36 5.68 -11.20 -13.72
C PRO A 36 6.73 -11.96 -12.89
N GLU A 37 7.71 -12.59 -13.53
CA GLU A 37 8.76 -13.37 -12.87
C GLU A 37 9.67 -12.48 -12.01
N LEU A 38 10.09 -11.33 -12.55
CA LEU A 38 10.95 -10.40 -11.81
C LEU A 38 10.19 -9.67 -10.72
N SER A 39 8.89 -9.40 -10.92
CA SER A 39 8.00 -8.83 -9.90
C SER A 39 7.93 -9.71 -8.65
N LEU A 40 7.86 -11.03 -8.77
CA LEU A 40 7.90 -11.94 -7.63
C LEU A 40 9.26 -11.89 -6.90
N LYS A 41 10.38 -11.81 -7.63
CA LYS A 41 11.72 -11.67 -7.02
C LYS A 41 11.87 -10.31 -6.31
N ILE A 42 11.28 -9.26 -6.87
CA ILE A 42 11.24 -7.92 -6.24
C ILE A 42 10.50 -8.01 -4.90
N VAL A 43 9.33 -8.62 -4.87
CA VAL A 43 8.58 -8.84 -3.62
C VAL A 43 9.41 -9.63 -2.61
N ASP A 44 10.04 -10.71 -3.04
CA ASP A 44 10.94 -11.50 -2.18
C ASP A 44 12.08 -10.65 -1.59
N CYS A 45 12.68 -9.81 -2.41
CA CYS A 45 13.75 -8.91 -1.99
C CYS A 45 13.25 -7.89 -0.95
N LEU A 46 12.10 -7.26 -1.18
CA LEU A 46 11.50 -6.31 -0.24
C LEU A 46 11.23 -6.94 1.13
N VAL A 47 10.60 -8.10 1.14
CA VAL A 47 10.27 -8.83 2.38
C VAL A 47 11.54 -9.28 3.12
N ALA A 48 12.50 -9.87 2.40
CA ALA A 48 13.77 -10.32 2.99
C ALA A 48 14.59 -9.18 3.60
N ASN A 49 14.37 -7.93 3.17
CA ASN A 49 15.09 -6.75 3.64
C ASN A 49 14.28 -5.87 4.59
N GLY A 50 13.14 -6.33 5.09
CA GLY A 50 12.44 -5.73 6.22
C GLY A 50 11.16 -4.97 5.89
N ALA A 51 10.52 -5.22 4.76
CA ALA A 51 9.15 -4.77 4.55
C ALA A 51 8.22 -5.44 5.57
N ASP A 52 7.45 -4.65 6.31
CA ASP A 52 6.51 -5.14 7.33
C ASP A 52 5.13 -5.47 6.77
N ALA A 53 4.80 -4.89 5.64
CA ALA A 53 3.62 -5.14 4.82
C ALA A 53 3.94 -4.79 3.37
N LEU A 54 3.07 -5.19 2.44
CA LEU A 54 3.16 -4.82 1.04
C LEU A 54 1.92 -4.04 0.62
N GLU A 55 2.12 -3.00 -0.20
CA GLU A 55 1.06 -2.37 -0.96
C GLU A 55 1.31 -2.66 -2.44
N LEU A 56 0.36 -3.32 -3.10
CA LEU A 56 0.52 -3.84 -4.45
C LEU A 56 -0.53 -3.24 -5.39
N GLY A 57 -0.09 -2.71 -6.53
CA GLY A 57 -0.97 -2.18 -7.57
C GLY A 57 -1.21 -3.21 -8.67
N PHE A 58 -2.43 -3.25 -9.24
CA PHE A 58 -2.66 -3.89 -10.53
C PHE A 58 -2.34 -2.88 -11.64
N PRO A 59 -1.69 -3.31 -12.74
CA PRO A 59 -1.46 -2.40 -13.85
C PRO A 59 -2.78 -1.92 -14.46
N PHE A 60 -2.84 -0.61 -14.70
CA PHE A 60 -4.04 0.04 -15.25
C PHE A 60 -3.65 1.05 -16.33
N SER A 61 -4.46 1.15 -17.39
CA SER A 61 -4.19 2.02 -18.54
C SER A 61 -4.43 3.51 -18.25
N ASP A 62 -5.34 3.81 -17.31
CA ASP A 62 -5.84 5.17 -17.07
C ASP A 62 -5.71 5.59 -15.59
N PRO A 63 -4.49 5.56 -15.02
CA PRO A 63 -4.23 5.74 -13.59
C PRO A 63 -4.24 7.23 -13.20
N LEU A 64 -5.42 7.83 -13.04
CA LEU A 64 -5.64 9.26 -12.84
C LEU A 64 -4.95 9.87 -11.60
N ALA A 65 -4.78 9.07 -10.55
CA ALA A 65 -4.14 9.51 -9.30
C ALA A 65 -2.62 9.30 -9.30
N ASP A 66 -2.06 8.64 -10.34
CA ASP A 66 -0.64 8.30 -10.38
C ASP A 66 0.19 9.35 -11.12
N GLY A 67 1.36 9.64 -10.56
CA GLY A 67 2.39 10.42 -11.23
C GLY A 67 3.17 9.59 -12.27
N PRO A 68 4.03 10.26 -13.07
CA PRO A 68 4.67 9.65 -14.23
C PRO A 68 5.49 8.39 -13.93
N VAL A 69 6.08 8.29 -12.74
CA VAL A 69 6.86 7.13 -12.31
C VAL A 69 5.99 5.88 -12.17
N ILE A 70 4.86 5.99 -11.50
CA ILE A 70 3.92 4.88 -11.32
C ILE A 70 3.19 4.58 -12.63
N GLN A 71 2.84 5.60 -13.43
CA GLN A 71 2.33 5.41 -14.78
C GLN A 71 3.30 4.58 -15.64
N GLY A 72 4.61 4.88 -15.55
CA GLY A 72 5.65 4.10 -16.23
C GLY A 72 5.68 2.63 -15.81
N ALA A 73 5.50 2.33 -14.52
CA ALA A 73 5.39 0.96 -14.02
C ALA A 73 4.15 0.25 -14.57
N ASN A 74 3.00 0.92 -14.60
CA ASN A 74 1.78 0.38 -15.20
C ASN A 74 2.00 0.03 -16.68
N LEU A 75 2.63 0.94 -17.45
CA LEU A 75 2.91 0.71 -18.87
C LEU A 75 3.87 -0.47 -19.09
N ARG A 76 4.94 -0.61 -18.29
CA ARG A 76 5.88 -1.74 -18.39
C ARG A 76 5.18 -3.07 -18.08
N SER A 77 4.39 -3.11 -17.00
CA SER A 77 3.64 -4.31 -16.62
C SER A 77 2.61 -4.72 -17.70
N LEU A 78 1.86 -3.75 -18.24
CA LEU A 78 0.92 -3.99 -19.35
C LEU A 78 1.65 -4.48 -20.62
N ALA A 79 2.80 -3.87 -20.96
CA ALA A 79 3.62 -4.28 -22.09
C ALA A 79 4.20 -5.70 -21.92
N ALA A 80 4.45 -6.14 -20.67
CA ALA A 80 4.83 -7.51 -20.35
C ALA A 80 3.64 -8.51 -20.43
N GLY A 81 2.44 -8.02 -20.74
CA GLY A 81 1.24 -8.84 -20.88
C GLY A 81 0.53 -9.19 -19.57
N THR A 82 0.87 -8.50 -18.49
CA THR A 82 0.25 -8.75 -17.17
C THR A 82 -1.24 -8.45 -17.19
N THR A 83 -2.03 -9.42 -16.75
CA THR A 83 -3.50 -9.34 -16.65
C THR A 83 -3.96 -9.37 -15.20
N PRO A 84 -5.21 -8.94 -14.89
CA PRO A 84 -5.76 -9.10 -13.54
C PRO A 84 -5.76 -10.54 -13.03
N THR A 85 -5.96 -11.53 -13.90
CA THR A 85 -5.88 -12.95 -13.53
C THR A 85 -4.48 -13.32 -13.07
N GLN A 86 -3.45 -12.95 -13.80
CA GLN A 86 -2.06 -13.18 -13.41
C GLN A 86 -1.69 -12.41 -12.12
N CYS A 87 -2.26 -11.22 -11.89
CA CYS A 87 -2.08 -10.52 -10.62
C CYS A 87 -2.61 -11.34 -9.44
N PHE A 88 -3.80 -11.93 -9.55
CA PHE A 88 -4.32 -12.82 -8.50
C PHE A 88 -3.50 -14.11 -8.34
N GLU A 89 -2.96 -14.67 -9.41
CA GLU A 89 -2.03 -15.80 -9.35
C GLU A 89 -0.75 -15.43 -8.60
N MET A 90 -0.13 -14.28 -8.91
CA MET A 90 1.02 -13.76 -8.18
C MET A 90 0.72 -13.53 -6.70
N LEU A 91 -0.43 -12.93 -6.36
CA LEU A 91 -0.87 -12.73 -4.97
C LEU A 91 -0.99 -14.05 -4.22
N THR A 92 -1.54 -15.08 -4.85
CA THR A 92 -1.64 -16.43 -4.27
C THR A 92 -0.26 -17.02 -3.98
N LEU A 93 0.70 -16.85 -4.89
CA LEU A 93 2.08 -17.30 -4.69
C LEU A 93 2.78 -16.55 -3.56
N ILE A 94 2.60 -15.21 -3.50
CA ILE A 94 3.15 -14.37 -2.43
C ILE A 94 2.56 -14.80 -1.08
N ARG A 95 1.24 -14.99 -1.01
CA ARG A 95 0.56 -15.42 0.23
C ARG A 95 1.03 -16.81 0.69
N ALA A 96 1.19 -17.76 -0.22
CA ALA A 96 1.68 -19.09 0.12
C ALA A 96 3.09 -19.03 0.73
N LYS A 97 3.92 -18.12 0.27
CA LYS A 97 5.30 -17.93 0.76
C LYS A 97 5.37 -17.13 2.06
N TYR A 98 4.50 -16.15 2.23
CA TYR A 98 4.47 -15.21 3.36
C TYR A 98 3.08 -15.21 4.04
N PRO A 99 2.74 -16.26 4.81
CA PRO A 99 1.39 -16.45 5.36
C PRO A 99 0.94 -15.35 6.32
N ASP A 100 1.88 -14.73 7.04
CA ASP A 100 1.59 -13.75 8.09
C ASP A 100 1.81 -12.29 7.64
N LEU A 101 2.36 -12.06 6.44
CA LEU A 101 2.64 -10.72 5.94
C LEU A 101 1.34 -10.01 5.50
N PRO A 102 1.03 -8.80 5.98
CA PRO A 102 -0.09 -8.03 5.44
C PRO A 102 0.13 -7.67 3.97
N ILE A 103 -0.89 -7.91 3.13
CA ILE A 103 -0.91 -7.58 1.70
C ILE A 103 -2.10 -6.69 1.43
N GLY A 104 -1.84 -5.43 1.11
CA GLY A 104 -2.84 -4.48 0.64
C GLY A 104 -2.79 -4.30 -0.87
N LEU A 105 -3.95 -4.03 -1.47
CA LEU A 105 -4.05 -3.60 -2.85
C LEU A 105 -4.35 -2.10 -2.91
N LEU A 106 -3.69 -1.40 -3.83
CA LEU A 106 -4.05 -0.05 -4.25
C LEU A 106 -4.49 -0.10 -5.70
N LEU A 107 -5.74 0.24 -5.96
CA LEU A 107 -6.42 0.01 -7.23
C LEU A 107 -7.26 1.20 -7.66
N TYR A 108 -7.83 1.10 -8.86
CA TYR A 108 -8.84 1.99 -9.42
C TYR A 108 -10.20 1.28 -9.53
N ALA A 109 -11.29 2.01 -9.38
CA ALA A 109 -12.65 1.49 -9.36
C ALA A 109 -12.98 0.62 -10.58
N ASN A 110 -12.53 1.00 -11.78
CA ASN A 110 -12.78 0.23 -12.99
C ASN A 110 -12.23 -1.20 -12.96
N LEU A 111 -11.11 -1.44 -12.26
CA LEU A 111 -10.55 -2.79 -12.10
C LEU A 111 -11.46 -3.67 -11.22
N VAL A 112 -12.13 -3.06 -10.25
CA VAL A 112 -13.08 -3.74 -9.36
C VAL A 112 -14.42 -3.96 -10.07
N PHE A 113 -14.95 -2.93 -10.77
CA PHE A 113 -16.23 -3.01 -11.48
C PHE A 113 -16.22 -3.96 -12.67
N ALA A 114 -15.10 -4.07 -13.42
CA ALA A 114 -15.03 -4.85 -14.65
C ALA A 114 -15.45 -6.32 -14.49
N ASN A 115 -15.29 -6.88 -13.28
CA ASN A 115 -15.67 -8.26 -12.99
C ASN A 115 -16.83 -8.35 -11.96
N GLY A 116 -17.40 -7.22 -11.57
CA GLY A 116 -18.35 -7.09 -10.48
C GLY A 116 -17.67 -7.00 -9.12
N ILE A 117 -18.15 -6.10 -8.27
CA ILE A 117 -17.56 -5.76 -6.97
C ILE A 117 -17.43 -7.03 -6.10
N ASP A 118 -18.51 -7.79 -5.94
CA ASP A 118 -18.51 -8.99 -5.09
C ASP A 118 -17.55 -10.07 -5.61
N SER A 119 -17.53 -10.31 -6.92
CA SER A 119 -16.61 -11.26 -7.55
C SER A 119 -15.14 -10.85 -7.37
N PHE A 120 -14.84 -9.55 -7.41
CA PHE A 120 -13.50 -9.03 -7.16
C PHE A 120 -13.05 -9.33 -5.72
N TYR A 121 -13.88 -8.98 -4.72
CA TYR A 121 -13.55 -9.21 -3.31
C TYR A 121 -13.48 -10.69 -2.96
N ALA A 122 -14.32 -11.54 -3.57
CA ALA A 122 -14.21 -13.00 -3.44
C ALA A 122 -12.85 -13.52 -3.93
N LYS A 123 -12.35 -13.02 -5.09
CA LYS A 123 -11.01 -13.36 -5.60
C LYS A 123 -9.90 -12.81 -4.73
N ALA A 124 -10.04 -11.59 -4.23
CA ALA A 124 -9.09 -10.98 -3.31
C ALA A 124 -8.95 -11.80 -2.01
N GLN A 125 -10.08 -12.20 -1.42
CA GLN A 125 -10.11 -13.09 -0.27
C GLN A 125 -9.42 -14.43 -0.56
N ALA A 126 -9.76 -15.08 -1.67
CA ALA A 126 -9.17 -16.37 -2.05
C ALA A 126 -7.66 -16.29 -2.29
N ALA A 127 -7.17 -15.16 -2.82
CA ALA A 127 -5.74 -14.89 -2.99
C ALA A 127 -5.04 -14.47 -1.69
N GLY A 128 -5.79 -14.29 -0.59
CA GLY A 128 -5.24 -13.92 0.71
C GLY A 128 -4.90 -12.44 0.86
N VAL A 129 -5.55 -11.55 0.12
CA VAL A 129 -5.44 -10.09 0.25
C VAL A 129 -6.06 -9.64 1.57
N ASP A 130 -5.37 -8.78 2.32
CA ASP A 130 -5.81 -8.28 3.62
C ASP A 130 -6.62 -6.98 3.51
N SER A 131 -6.30 -6.14 2.54
CA SER A 131 -6.95 -4.83 2.39
C SER A 131 -7.01 -4.35 0.94
N VAL A 132 -7.95 -3.46 0.67
CA VAL A 132 -8.09 -2.78 -0.62
C VAL A 132 -8.32 -1.30 -0.40
N LEU A 133 -7.50 -0.48 -1.08
CA LEU A 133 -7.67 0.95 -1.26
C LEU A 133 -8.06 1.22 -2.72
N ILE A 134 -9.18 1.90 -2.95
CA ILE A 134 -9.60 2.32 -4.28
C ILE A 134 -9.36 3.82 -4.41
N ALA A 135 -8.36 4.19 -5.22
CA ALA A 135 -7.79 5.54 -5.21
C ALA A 135 -8.74 6.64 -5.72
N ASP A 136 -9.69 6.27 -6.57
CA ASP A 136 -10.67 7.14 -7.23
C ASP A 136 -12.10 7.01 -6.68
N VAL A 137 -12.27 6.36 -5.51
CA VAL A 137 -13.56 6.29 -4.81
C VAL A 137 -13.45 7.03 -3.47
N PRO A 138 -14.12 8.18 -3.33
CA PRO A 138 -14.17 8.89 -2.06
C PRO A 138 -14.97 8.09 -1.02
N VAL A 139 -14.69 8.33 0.25
CA VAL A 139 -15.30 7.56 1.36
C VAL A 139 -16.83 7.68 1.39
N GLU A 140 -17.38 8.79 0.91
CA GLU A 140 -18.81 9.05 0.79
C GLU A 140 -19.51 8.10 -0.18
N GLU A 141 -18.84 7.76 -1.29
CA GLU A 141 -19.37 6.92 -2.39
C GLU A 141 -18.99 5.43 -2.25
N SER A 142 -18.39 5.04 -1.12
CA SER A 142 -17.76 3.73 -0.95
C SER A 142 -18.69 2.63 -0.42
N ALA A 143 -19.99 2.89 -0.25
CA ALA A 143 -20.91 2.01 0.48
C ALA A 143 -20.95 0.56 -0.07
N GLU A 144 -21.05 0.39 -1.39
CA GLU A 144 -21.09 -0.93 -2.04
C GLU A 144 -19.76 -1.68 -1.91
N PHE A 145 -18.63 -0.95 -2.04
CA PHE A 145 -17.31 -1.52 -1.88
C PHE A 145 -17.06 -1.99 -0.44
N ILE A 146 -17.46 -1.17 0.55
CA ILE A 146 -17.36 -1.54 1.99
C ILE A 146 -18.18 -2.79 2.28
N ALA A 147 -19.43 -2.85 1.79
CA ALA A 147 -20.31 -3.99 2.04
C ALA A 147 -19.68 -5.29 1.54
N SER A 148 -19.16 -5.28 0.30
CA SER A 148 -18.50 -6.44 -0.29
C SER A 148 -17.15 -6.76 0.37
N ALA A 149 -16.32 -5.75 0.67
CA ALA A 149 -15.05 -5.93 1.37
C ALA A 149 -15.25 -6.66 2.71
N LYS A 150 -16.21 -6.19 3.52
CA LYS A 150 -16.54 -6.80 4.82
C LYS A 150 -17.11 -8.22 4.69
N ALA A 151 -17.96 -8.47 3.70
CA ALA A 151 -18.50 -9.80 3.42
C ALA A 151 -17.39 -10.82 3.11
N HIS A 152 -16.29 -10.37 2.52
CA HIS A 152 -15.14 -11.19 2.16
C HIS A 152 -13.95 -11.02 3.12
N SER A 153 -14.13 -10.41 4.30
CA SER A 153 -13.08 -10.22 5.31
C SER A 153 -11.84 -9.46 4.79
N VAL A 154 -12.03 -8.56 3.83
CA VAL A 154 -10.99 -7.66 3.29
C VAL A 154 -11.19 -6.27 3.88
N ALA A 155 -10.17 -5.70 4.49
CA ALA A 155 -10.24 -4.39 5.12
C ALA A 155 -10.37 -3.27 4.07
N PRO A 156 -11.39 -2.39 4.15
CA PRO A 156 -11.45 -1.19 3.31
C PRO A 156 -10.48 -0.13 3.85
N ILE A 157 -9.56 0.33 3.01
CA ILE A 157 -8.62 1.39 3.33
C ILE A 157 -9.10 2.70 2.70
N PHE A 158 -9.00 3.79 3.46
CA PHE A 158 -9.31 5.13 2.98
C PHE A 158 -8.15 6.09 3.11
N ILE A 159 -8.15 7.06 2.19
CA ILE A 159 -7.20 8.16 2.19
C ILE A 159 -7.72 9.26 3.14
N ALA A 160 -6.86 9.71 4.05
CA ALA A 160 -7.03 10.95 4.79
C ALA A 160 -6.20 12.04 4.08
N PRO A 161 -6.83 12.92 3.29
CA PRO A 161 -6.10 13.98 2.58
C PRO A 161 -5.69 15.10 3.54
N PRO A 162 -4.65 15.87 3.20
CA PRO A 162 -4.08 16.88 4.08
C PRO A 162 -5.01 18.04 4.40
N ASN A 163 -6.04 18.25 3.60
CA ASN A 163 -7.05 19.28 3.76
C ASN A 163 -8.41 18.73 4.22
N ALA A 164 -8.44 17.48 4.74
CA ALA A 164 -9.66 16.88 5.24
C ALA A 164 -10.23 17.67 6.40
N ASP A 165 -11.52 17.93 6.35
CA ASP A 165 -12.25 18.48 7.49
C ASP A 165 -12.51 17.39 8.58
N SER A 166 -13.10 17.81 9.68
CA SER A 166 -13.35 16.90 10.81
C SER A 166 -14.36 15.81 10.46
N ASP A 167 -15.36 16.12 9.64
CA ASP A 167 -16.40 15.17 9.26
C ASP A 167 -15.84 14.09 8.32
N THR A 168 -15.01 14.47 7.36
CA THR A 168 -14.27 13.53 6.49
C THR A 168 -13.36 12.61 7.32
N LEU A 169 -12.56 13.17 8.26
CA LEU A 169 -11.68 12.36 9.10
C LEU A 169 -12.45 11.38 9.99
N LYS A 170 -13.60 11.83 10.52
CA LYS A 170 -14.49 10.98 11.30
C LYS A 170 -15.04 9.84 10.44
N LEU A 171 -15.50 10.13 9.23
CA LEU A 171 -16.06 9.15 8.31
C LEU A 171 -15.00 8.12 7.88
N VAL A 172 -13.77 8.56 7.57
CA VAL A 172 -12.62 7.70 7.28
C VAL A 172 -12.32 6.79 8.47
N SER A 173 -12.36 7.32 9.70
CA SER A 173 -12.10 6.54 10.92
C SER A 173 -13.19 5.51 11.21
N GLU A 174 -14.46 5.85 10.95
CA GLU A 174 -15.60 4.94 11.20
C GLU A 174 -15.71 3.82 10.15
N LYS A 175 -15.34 4.10 8.92
CA LYS A 175 -15.51 3.14 7.80
C LYS A 175 -14.25 2.36 7.46
N GLY A 176 -13.06 2.92 7.73
CA GLY A 176 -11.77 2.32 7.44
C GLY A 176 -11.37 1.24 8.43
N GLU A 177 -10.67 0.22 7.94
CA GLU A 177 -10.07 -0.86 8.73
C GLU A 177 -8.62 -1.07 8.31
N GLY A 178 -7.85 -1.91 9.02
CA GLY A 178 -6.45 -2.19 8.68
C GLY A 178 -5.51 -1.03 8.96
N TYR A 179 -5.48 -0.02 8.10
CA TYR A 179 -4.74 1.22 8.30
C TYR A 179 -5.45 2.41 7.64
N THR A 180 -5.08 3.63 8.01
CA THR A 180 -5.50 4.85 7.30
C THR A 180 -4.35 5.35 6.43
N TYR A 181 -4.59 5.55 5.13
CA TYR A 181 -3.58 6.11 4.22
C TYR A 181 -3.53 7.63 4.39
N LEU A 182 -2.49 8.14 5.01
CA LEU A 182 -2.32 9.58 5.25
C LEU A 182 -1.48 10.21 4.15
N LEU A 183 -2.04 11.20 3.47
CA LEU A 183 -1.28 11.99 2.48
C LEU A 183 -0.51 13.12 3.16
N SER A 184 0.78 13.24 2.83
CA SER A 184 1.61 14.36 3.28
C SER A 184 1.36 15.65 2.48
N ARG A 185 0.73 15.55 1.31
CA ARG A 185 0.43 16.68 0.40
C ARG A 185 -0.72 16.35 -0.54
N ALA A 186 -1.39 17.37 -1.07
CA ALA A 186 -2.36 17.21 -2.14
C ALA A 186 -1.66 17.05 -3.51
N GLY A 187 -2.25 16.29 -4.43
CA GLY A 187 -1.76 16.09 -5.80
C GLY A 187 -1.56 14.62 -6.18
N VAL A 188 -0.91 14.39 -7.33
CA VAL A 188 -0.58 13.05 -7.82
C VAL A 188 0.74 12.53 -7.25
N THR A 189 0.99 11.22 -7.31
CA THR A 189 2.24 10.60 -6.84
C THR A 189 3.47 11.19 -7.53
N GLY A 190 4.53 11.45 -6.78
CA GLY A 190 5.80 11.97 -7.33
C GLY A 190 6.78 12.37 -6.23
N THR A 191 8.05 12.55 -6.59
CA THR A 191 9.14 12.91 -5.66
C THR A 191 9.50 14.41 -5.69
N GLU A 192 8.79 15.24 -6.45
CA GLU A 192 9.22 16.59 -6.85
C GLU A 192 8.93 17.71 -5.86
N SER A 193 8.17 17.48 -4.79
CA SER A 193 7.91 18.48 -3.76
C SER A 193 8.07 17.92 -2.36
N LYS A 194 8.79 18.65 -1.49
CA LYS A 194 8.94 18.29 -0.08
C LYS A 194 7.58 18.26 0.60
N ALA A 195 7.32 17.20 1.35
CA ALA A 195 6.16 17.12 2.24
C ALA A 195 6.26 18.29 3.26
N GLY A 196 5.32 19.22 3.19
CA GLY A 196 5.25 20.36 4.11
C GLY A 196 3.86 20.44 4.71
N MET A 197 3.62 19.72 5.84
CA MET A 197 2.32 19.84 6.52
C MET A 197 2.41 19.67 8.02
N PRO A 198 1.56 20.36 8.76
CA PRO A 198 1.28 20.02 10.15
C PRO A 198 0.45 18.72 10.17
N ILE A 199 1.14 17.57 10.02
CA ILE A 199 0.55 16.22 10.10
C ILE A 199 -0.06 15.98 11.50
N GLY A 200 0.46 16.67 12.52
CA GLY A 200 0.08 16.48 13.92
C GLY A 200 -1.41 16.66 14.20
N ASP A 201 -2.07 17.62 13.57
CA ASP A 201 -3.50 17.87 13.79
C ASP A 201 -4.36 16.73 13.23
N ILE A 202 -4.02 16.22 12.03
CA ILE A 202 -4.75 15.11 11.43
C ILE A 202 -4.55 13.84 12.25
N LEU A 203 -3.30 13.55 12.65
CA LEU A 203 -2.99 12.39 13.51
C LEU A 203 -3.73 12.44 14.84
N SER A 204 -3.83 13.63 15.44
CA SER A 204 -4.56 13.83 16.68
C SER A 204 -6.05 13.56 16.53
N ARG A 205 -6.67 14.02 15.44
CA ARG A 205 -8.08 13.79 15.13
C ARG A 205 -8.37 12.34 14.79
N LEU A 206 -7.54 11.70 13.97
CA LEU A 206 -7.68 10.26 13.67
C LEU A 206 -7.62 9.44 14.96
N LYS A 207 -6.74 9.79 15.89
CA LYS A 207 -6.67 9.14 17.20
C LYS A 207 -7.91 9.40 18.05
N GLU A 208 -8.44 10.63 18.07
CA GLU A 208 -9.67 11.00 18.77
C GLU A 208 -10.88 10.19 18.26
N PHE A 209 -10.96 9.99 16.95
CA PHE A 209 -12.03 9.21 16.31
C PHE A 209 -11.79 7.69 16.33
N ASN A 210 -10.74 7.21 17.02
CA ASN A 210 -10.33 5.80 17.06
C ASN A 210 -10.11 5.19 15.66
N GLY A 211 -9.59 5.97 14.72
CA GLY A 211 -9.27 5.51 13.37
C GLY A 211 -8.18 4.43 13.37
N ALA A 212 -8.13 3.68 12.28
CA ALA A 212 -7.10 2.68 12.05
C ALA A 212 -5.70 3.33 12.02
N PRO A 213 -4.62 2.59 12.37
CA PRO A 213 -3.26 3.12 12.45
C PRO A 213 -2.85 3.90 11.19
N PRO A 214 -2.42 5.18 11.29
CA PRO A 214 -2.09 5.97 10.11
C PRO A 214 -0.72 5.61 9.54
N LEU A 215 -0.66 5.31 8.23
CA LEU A 215 0.56 5.15 7.46
C LEU A 215 0.76 6.38 6.56
N LEU A 216 1.90 7.06 6.71
CA LEU A 216 2.20 8.22 5.87
C LEU A 216 2.70 7.77 4.50
N GLY A 217 1.95 8.08 3.46
CA GLY A 217 2.35 7.90 2.07
C GLY A 217 2.67 9.23 1.38
N PHE A 218 3.03 9.16 0.09
CA PHE A 218 3.33 10.29 -0.75
C PHE A 218 4.64 11.03 -0.40
N GLY A 219 5.60 10.93 -1.31
CA GLY A 219 6.87 11.65 -1.22
C GLY A 219 7.88 11.04 -0.25
N ILE A 220 7.62 9.85 0.27
CA ILE A 220 8.57 9.12 1.11
C ILE A 220 9.62 8.45 0.22
N ALA A 221 10.82 9.00 0.22
CA ALA A 221 11.93 8.57 -0.62
C ALA A 221 13.25 8.40 0.16
N GLU A 222 13.32 8.94 1.37
CA GLU A 222 14.55 8.97 2.17
C GLU A 222 14.27 8.53 3.62
N PRO A 223 15.24 7.88 4.30
CA PRO A 223 15.11 7.46 5.70
C PRO A 223 14.74 8.59 6.67
N ALA A 224 15.23 9.81 6.42
CA ALA A 224 14.90 10.97 7.23
C ALA A 224 13.37 11.25 7.27
N GLN A 225 12.70 11.10 6.13
CA GLN A 225 11.25 11.29 6.02
C GLN A 225 10.46 10.20 6.76
N VAL A 226 10.95 8.95 6.73
CA VAL A 226 10.37 7.86 7.53
C VAL A 226 10.46 8.20 9.02
N LYS A 227 11.65 8.61 9.49
CA LYS A 227 11.88 9.01 10.87
C LYS A 227 10.97 10.17 11.30
N GLU A 228 10.84 11.20 10.45
CA GLU A 228 9.93 12.34 10.70
C GLU A 228 8.47 11.88 10.82
N ALA A 229 8.02 10.96 9.96
CA ALA A 229 6.65 10.41 10.01
C ALA A 229 6.39 9.69 11.34
N ILE A 230 7.31 8.82 11.76
CA ILE A 230 7.20 8.09 13.03
C ILE A 230 7.22 9.05 14.23
N GLN A 231 8.13 10.04 14.23
CA GLN A 231 8.21 11.05 15.28
C GLN A 231 6.95 11.93 15.36
N ALA A 232 6.29 12.16 14.24
CA ALA A 232 5.01 12.87 14.21
C ALA A 232 3.84 12.02 14.76
N GLY A 233 4.02 10.71 14.94
CA GLY A 233 3.03 9.79 15.51
C GLY A 233 2.34 8.89 14.48
N ALA A 234 2.84 8.82 13.24
CA ALA A 234 2.37 7.82 12.28
C ALA A 234 2.80 6.41 12.72
N ALA A 235 1.99 5.40 12.40
CA ALA A 235 2.30 4.00 12.67
C ALA A 235 3.31 3.40 11.69
N GLY A 236 3.61 4.12 10.60
CA GLY A 236 4.57 3.70 9.59
C GLY A 236 4.59 4.63 8.39
N ALA A 237 5.35 4.23 7.37
CA ALA A 237 5.49 4.96 6.12
C ALA A 237 5.38 4.05 4.89
N ILE A 238 4.74 4.58 3.83
CA ILE A 238 4.59 3.92 2.53
C ILE A 238 5.50 4.62 1.53
N SER A 239 6.33 3.85 0.82
CA SER A 239 7.22 4.35 -0.23
C SER A 239 6.89 3.70 -1.57
N GLY A 240 6.42 4.49 -2.52
CA GLY A 240 6.05 4.03 -3.85
C GLY A 240 7.04 4.47 -4.92
N SER A 241 6.97 5.74 -5.33
CA SER A 241 7.76 6.25 -6.47
C SER A 241 9.27 6.04 -6.32
N ALA A 242 9.82 6.05 -5.10
CA ALA A 242 11.25 5.79 -4.90
C ALA A 242 11.60 4.32 -5.20
N VAL A 243 10.78 3.38 -4.75
CA VAL A 243 10.92 1.95 -5.06
C VAL A 243 10.83 1.73 -6.57
N VAL A 244 9.79 2.27 -7.21
CA VAL A 244 9.56 2.12 -8.66
C VAL A 244 10.68 2.76 -9.49
N LYS A 245 11.28 3.87 -9.06
CA LYS A 245 12.45 4.45 -9.72
C LYS A 245 13.67 3.53 -9.72
N ILE A 246 13.91 2.82 -8.60
CA ILE A 246 15.00 1.82 -8.53
C ILE A 246 14.72 0.69 -9.51
N ILE A 247 13.46 0.22 -9.59
CA ILE A 247 13.06 -0.81 -10.54
C ILE A 247 13.29 -0.34 -11.98
N GLU A 248 12.81 0.85 -12.32
CA GLU A 248 12.96 1.42 -13.67
C GLU A 248 14.43 1.58 -14.09
N ALA A 249 15.26 2.10 -13.20
CA ALA A 249 16.68 2.33 -13.48
C ALA A 249 17.48 1.04 -13.71
N ASN A 250 17.05 -0.06 -13.12
CA ASN A 250 17.82 -1.31 -13.12
C ASN A 250 17.06 -2.50 -13.74
N LYS A 251 15.96 -2.27 -14.44
CA LYS A 251 15.05 -3.32 -14.99
C LYS A 251 15.76 -4.34 -15.89
N ASP A 252 16.86 -3.94 -16.53
CA ASP A 252 17.66 -4.77 -17.44
C ASP A 252 18.85 -5.48 -16.74
N ASN A 253 19.03 -5.26 -15.43
CA ASN A 253 20.07 -5.89 -14.62
C ASN A 253 19.50 -6.38 -13.28
N GLU A 254 19.05 -7.61 -13.24
CA GLU A 254 18.38 -8.22 -12.07
C GLU A 254 19.26 -8.15 -10.80
N VAL A 255 20.55 -8.43 -10.92
CA VAL A 255 21.46 -8.45 -9.75
C VAL A 255 21.58 -7.06 -9.14
N GLU A 256 21.79 -6.04 -9.95
CA GLU A 256 21.89 -4.65 -9.51
C GLU A 256 20.56 -4.16 -8.94
N LEU A 257 19.45 -4.48 -9.60
CA LEU A 257 18.10 -4.15 -9.15
C LEU A 257 17.86 -4.66 -7.72
N LEU A 258 18.05 -5.96 -7.51
CA LEU A 258 17.77 -6.58 -6.20
C LEU A 258 18.75 -6.09 -5.13
N THR A 259 20.00 -5.78 -5.51
CA THR A 259 21.00 -5.21 -4.58
C THR A 259 20.57 -3.83 -4.10
N GLN A 260 20.27 -2.90 -5.02
CA GLN A 260 19.90 -1.52 -4.69
C GLN A 260 18.53 -1.49 -3.96
N LEU A 261 17.60 -2.30 -4.38
CA LEU A 261 16.27 -2.39 -3.75
C LEU A 261 16.36 -2.91 -2.32
N GLY A 262 17.18 -3.94 -2.10
CA GLY A 262 17.43 -4.49 -0.76
C GLY A 262 18.11 -3.48 0.17
N GLU A 263 19.11 -2.73 -0.33
CA GLU A 263 19.77 -1.68 0.43
C GLU A 263 18.79 -0.55 0.79
N PHE A 264 18.02 -0.07 -0.19
CA PHE A 264 16.98 0.93 0.03
C PHE A 264 16.00 0.48 1.11
N THR A 265 15.46 -0.74 1.01
CA THR A 265 14.48 -1.28 1.95
C THR A 265 15.03 -1.35 3.37
N ARG A 266 16.28 -1.87 3.54
CA ARG A 266 16.94 -1.90 4.86
C ARG A 266 17.12 -0.51 5.46
N ASN A 267 17.55 0.46 4.66
CA ASN A 267 17.78 1.82 5.13
C ASN A 267 16.47 2.50 5.56
N MET A 268 15.40 2.29 4.80
CA MET A 268 14.07 2.81 5.14
C MET A 268 13.53 2.15 6.41
N LYS A 269 13.64 0.81 6.52
CA LYS A 269 13.21 0.07 7.71
C LYS A 269 13.99 0.46 8.96
N ALA A 270 15.28 0.67 8.85
CA ALA A 270 16.12 1.10 9.97
C ALA A 270 15.75 2.48 10.53
N ALA A 271 14.99 3.28 9.80
CA ALA A 271 14.53 4.60 10.21
C ALA A 271 13.13 4.59 10.88
N THR A 272 12.48 3.40 11.00
CA THR A 272 11.14 3.28 11.60
C THR A 272 11.17 3.16 13.16
#